data_39278fb742cfaec350aa03dc3c9eaae8
#
_entry.id   39278fb742cfaec350aa03dc3c9eaae8
#
_cell.length_a   1.000
_cell.length_b   1.000
_cell.length_c   1.000
_cell.angle_alpha   90.00
_cell.angle_beta   90.00
_cell.angle_gamma   90.00
#
_symmetry.space_group_name_H-M   'P 1'
#
loop_
_entity.id
_entity.type
_entity.pdbx_description
1 polymer ?
#
loop_
_entity_poly.entity_id
_entity_poly.type
_entity_poly.pdbx_seq_one_letter_code
_entity_poly.pdbx_strand_id
1 'polypeptide(L)'
;MSEPIKTDVLIIGAGPVGLFAVFELGLLDMRCHLVDILDKIGGQCAELYPEKPIYDIPGIPYTSAQGLVDSLLQQIKPFNAQYHLSEMVERIEKIGDPLFRVTTDQGKQFESKIVVIAAGGGSFQPKRPPIPGIEPYEGKSVFYAVRKMDAFRGKRILVVGGGDSALDWTLNLAPLASHLTLLHRRSEFRAAPDSVNKMMSLAGEGKIDLVLGQVTSLNGSDGQVSRAIVKRNDGSVFEIACDVLLPFFGLTMKLGPVANWGIQLHNNELIPVETASFESSVPGIFAIGDINWYPGKLKLILSGFHEAALMAQKAHRYIYPDKRLVFQYTTSSTSLQKKLGVAPERPASAERATTRPEPVTS
;
A
#
# COMPACT_ATOMS: atom_id res chain seq x y z
N MET A 1 -32.64 -10.55 1.00
CA MET A 1 -31.46 -9.77 0.69
C MET A 1 -31.48 -8.54 1.59
N SER A 2 -30.39 -8.19 2.26
CA SER A 2 -30.31 -6.98 3.07
C SER A 2 -30.38 -5.74 2.17
N GLU A 3 -30.90 -4.64 2.70
CA GLU A 3 -30.95 -3.36 1.98
C GLU A 3 -29.53 -2.88 1.67
N PRO A 4 -29.23 -2.32 0.46
CA PRO A 4 -27.92 -1.83 0.11
C PRO A 4 -27.43 -0.72 1.04
N ILE A 5 -26.17 -0.75 1.41
CA ILE A 5 -25.51 0.31 2.20
C ILE A 5 -25.29 1.51 1.29
N LYS A 6 -25.84 2.67 1.65
CA LYS A 6 -25.70 3.92 0.88
C LYS A 6 -24.53 4.75 1.40
N THR A 7 -23.62 5.13 0.52
CA THR A 7 -22.47 5.99 0.82
C THR A 7 -22.23 6.99 -0.31
N ASP A 8 -21.48 8.05 -0.04
CA ASP A 8 -21.09 8.99 -1.08
C ASP A 8 -19.98 8.40 -1.96
N VAL A 9 -19.00 7.75 -1.33
CA VAL A 9 -17.84 7.14 -1.99
C VAL A 9 -17.60 5.73 -1.44
N LEU A 10 -17.42 4.76 -2.34
CA LEU A 10 -16.92 3.44 -2.02
C LEU A 10 -15.46 3.33 -2.49
N ILE A 11 -14.55 3.02 -1.58
CA ILE A 11 -13.12 2.83 -1.87
C ILE A 11 -12.82 1.33 -1.84
N ILE A 12 -12.21 0.81 -2.90
CA ILE A 12 -11.79 -0.59 -3.01
C ILE A 12 -10.29 -0.64 -2.76
N GLY A 13 -9.91 -1.16 -1.59
CA GLY A 13 -8.54 -1.21 -1.08
C GLY A 13 -8.32 -0.27 0.10
N ALA A 14 -7.92 -0.83 1.25
CA ALA A 14 -7.60 -0.12 2.49
C ALA A 14 -6.08 -0.01 2.73
N GLY A 15 -5.29 0.05 1.65
CA GLY A 15 -3.86 0.36 1.70
C GLY A 15 -3.61 1.86 1.97
N PRO A 16 -2.33 2.29 2.07
CA PRO A 16 -1.98 3.69 2.40
C PRO A 16 -2.67 4.73 1.52
N VAL A 17 -2.78 4.48 0.22
CA VAL A 17 -3.42 5.40 -0.74
C VAL A 17 -4.93 5.47 -0.54
N GLY A 18 -5.59 4.32 -0.29
CA GLY A 18 -7.02 4.28 0.03
C GLY A 18 -7.35 4.99 1.35
N LEU A 19 -6.47 4.84 2.36
CA LEU A 19 -6.60 5.56 3.62
C LEU A 19 -6.45 7.07 3.42
N PHE A 20 -5.43 7.52 2.67
CA PHE A 20 -5.26 8.94 2.40
C PHE A 20 -6.40 9.53 1.54
N ALA A 21 -6.99 8.72 0.65
CA ALA A 21 -8.20 9.15 -0.08
C ALA A 21 -9.36 9.48 0.87
N VAL A 22 -9.51 8.77 1.99
CA VAL A 22 -10.51 9.13 3.03
C VAL A 22 -10.26 10.53 3.58
N PHE A 23 -8.99 10.91 3.80
CA PHE A 23 -8.64 12.25 4.25
C PHE A 23 -9.10 13.32 3.26
N GLU A 24 -8.69 13.20 2.01
CA GLU A 24 -8.99 14.17 0.95
C GLU A 24 -10.50 14.28 0.67
N LEU A 25 -11.21 13.15 0.64
CA LEU A 25 -12.66 13.12 0.48
C LEU A 25 -13.38 13.70 1.72
N GLY A 26 -12.89 13.39 2.92
CA GLY A 26 -13.44 13.89 4.17
C GLY A 26 -13.26 15.40 4.36
N LEU A 27 -12.19 16.00 3.80
CA LEU A 27 -12.03 17.46 3.73
C LEU A 27 -13.18 18.13 2.98
N LEU A 28 -13.76 17.41 2.02
CA LEU A 28 -14.85 17.87 1.15
C LEU A 28 -16.22 17.35 1.61
N ASP A 29 -16.34 16.90 2.86
CA ASP A 29 -17.56 16.40 3.49
C ASP A 29 -18.20 15.19 2.79
N MET A 30 -17.41 14.34 2.13
CA MET A 30 -17.86 13.09 1.53
C MET A 30 -17.62 11.90 2.47
N ARG A 31 -18.67 11.09 2.67
CA ARG A 31 -18.60 9.88 3.52
C ARG A 31 -18.04 8.70 2.73
N CYS A 32 -17.14 7.95 3.36
CA CYS A 32 -16.45 6.85 2.73
C CYS A 32 -16.73 5.52 3.42
N HIS A 33 -16.95 4.48 2.62
CA HIS A 33 -16.79 3.08 3.02
C HIS A 33 -15.61 2.49 2.26
N LEU A 34 -14.82 1.63 2.94
CA LEU A 34 -13.70 0.91 2.33
C LEU A 34 -14.01 -0.59 2.34
N VAL A 35 -13.73 -1.26 1.23
CA VAL A 35 -13.79 -2.72 1.11
C VAL A 35 -12.39 -3.25 0.82
N ASP A 36 -11.94 -4.25 1.57
CA ASP A 36 -10.63 -4.88 1.33
C ASP A 36 -10.73 -6.40 1.50
N ILE A 37 -10.02 -7.13 0.63
CA ILE A 37 -9.93 -8.59 0.68
C ILE A 37 -9.12 -9.08 1.90
N LEU A 38 -8.22 -8.24 2.42
CA LEU A 38 -7.43 -8.56 3.59
C LEU A 38 -8.28 -8.45 4.87
N ASP A 39 -7.90 -9.20 5.88
CA ASP A 39 -8.53 -9.19 7.21
C ASP A 39 -8.11 -8.01 8.09
N LYS A 40 -7.21 -7.16 7.58
CA LYS A 40 -6.65 -6.00 8.27
C LYS A 40 -6.43 -4.83 7.33
N ILE A 41 -6.41 -3.64 7.92
CA ILE A 41 -6.15 -2.39 7.23
C ILE A 41 -4.64 -2.22 6.99
N GLY A 42 -4.26 -1.57 5.88
CA GLY A 42 -2.88 -1.21 5.57
C GLY A 42 -2.33 -1.84 4.29
N GLY A 43 -3.07 -2.75 3.65
CA GLY A 43 -2.68 -3.36 2.37
C GLY A 43 -1.32 -4.06 2.47
N GLN A 44 -0.48 -3.91 1.44
CA GLN A 44 0.85 -4.55 1.40
C GLN A 44 1.76 -4.11 2.55
N CYS A 45 1.66 -2.87 3.03
CA CYS A 45 2.45 -2.36 4.15
C CYS A 45 2.22 -3.16 5.42
N ALA A 46 0.98 -3.45 5.77
CA ALA A 46 0.65 -4.23 6.96
C ALA A 46 0.81 -5.74 6.73
N GLU A 47 0.57 -6.22 5.49
CA GLU A 47 0.55 -7.66 5.20
C GLU A 47 1.94 -8.24 4.95
N LEU A 48 2.77 -7.57 4.15
CA LEU A 48 4.03 -8.14 3.66
C LEU A 48 5.27 -7.68 4.41
N TYR A 49 5.29 -6.41 4.88
CA TYR A 49 6.51 -5.80 5.40
C TYR A 49 6.26 -4.71 6.46
N PRO A 50 5.49 -4.99 7.53
CA PRO A 50 5.10 -3.98 8.52
C PRO A 50 6.27 -3.27 9.20
N GLU A 51 7.39 -3.96 9.39
CA GLU A 51 8.60 -3.42 10.03
C GLU A 51 9.62 -2.85 9.03
N LYS A 52 9.34 -2.92 7.72
CA LYS A 52 10.24 -2.36 6.71
C LYS A 52 10.30 -0.84 6.84
N PRO A 53 11.52 -0.25 6.84
CA PRO A 53 11.67 1.20 6.85
C PRO A 53 11.23 1.84 5.54
N ILE A 54 10.54 2.98 5.63
CA ILE A 54 10.13 3.85 4.53
C ILE A 54 10.77 5.21 4.74
N TYR A 55 11.39 5.76 3.70
CA TYR A 55 12.16 7.01 3.76
C TYR A 55 11.65 8.08 2.78
N ASP A 56 10.73 7.73 1.89
CA ASP A 56 10.27 8.56 0.77
C ASP A 56 8.89 9.19 1.00
N ILE A 57 8.48 9.33 2.26
CA ILE A 57 7.29 10.11 2.62
C ILE A 57 7.70 11.54 2.96
N PRO A 58 7.24 12.56 2.20
CA PRO A 58 7.63 13.94 2.42
C PRO A 58 7.39 14.41 3.84
N GLY A 59 8.42 15.04 4.44
CA GLY A 59 8.34 15.55 5.82
C GLY A 59 8.51 14.51 6.91
N ILE A 60 8.60 13.21 6.57
CA ILE A 60 8.86 12.11 7.51
C ILE A 60 10.20 11.47 7.14
N PRO A 61 11.30 11.80 7.84
CA PRO A 61 12.64 11.27 7.50
C PRO A 61 12.73 9.75 7.56
N TYR A 62 11.93 9.13 8.44
CA TYR A 62 11.88 7.70 8.65
C TYR A 62 10.55 7.30 9.29
N THR A 63 9.96 6.22 8.80
CA THR A 63 8.84 5.51 9.46
C THR A 63 8.90 4.03 9.08
N SER A 64 8.31 3.14 9.90
CA SER A 64 8.04 1.79 9.45
C SER A 64 6.78 1.76 8.57
N ALA A 65 6.60 0.71 7.77
CA ALA A 65 5.40 0.56 6.96
C ALA A 65 4.12 0.51 7.83
N GLN A 66 4.16 -0.17 8.98
CA GLN A 66 3.06 -0.16 9.95
C GLN A 66 2.89 1.23 10.58
N GLY A 67 3.98 1.91 10.95
CA GLY A 67 3.94 3.26 11.51
C GLY A 67 3.29 4.28 10.56
N LEU A 68 3.50 4.15 9.24
CA LEU A 68 2.80 4.96 8.25
C LEU A 68 1.30 4.66 8.26
N VAL A 69 0.89 3.38 8.29
CA VAL A 69 -0.52 2.99 8.36
C VAL A 69 -1.18 3.55 9.63
N ASP A 70 -0.53 3.42 10.78
CA ASP A 70 -1.04 3.92 12.06
C ASP A 70 -1.22 5.44 12.05
N SER A 71 -0.26 6.17 11.45
CA SER A 71 -0.32 7.63 11.28
C SER A 71 -1.48 8.05 10.38
N LEU A 72 -1.69 7.34 9.26
CA LEU A 72 -2.82 7.58 8.36
C LEU A 72 -4.16 7.30 9.04
N LEU A 73 -4.27 6.21 9.81
CA LEU A 73 -5.48 5.89 10.58
C LEU A 73 -5.79 6.97 11.63
N GLN A 74 -4.76 7.50 12.30
CA GLN A 74 -4.93 8.62 13.21
C GLN A 74 -5.41 9.88 12.47
N GLN A 75 -4.84 10.18 11.31
CA GLN A 75 -5.18 11.35 10.49
C GLN A 75 -6.63 11.31 10.00
N ILE A 76 -7.14 10.14 9.61
CA ILE A 76 -8.50 9.98 9.07
C ILE A 76 -9.57 9.70 10.12
N LYS A 77 -9.19 9.47 11.37
CA LYS A 77 -10.12 9.17 12.47
C LYS A 77 -11.33 10.12 12.56
N PRO A 78 -11.19 11.45 12.37
CA PRO A 78 -12.31 12.39 12.45
C PRO A 78 -13.37 12.20 11.36
N PHE A 79 -13.08 11.49 10.28
CA PHE A 79 -14.00 11.30 9.15
C PHE A 79 -14.86 10.05 9.26
N ASN A 80 -14.66 9.20 10.29
CA ASN A 80 -15.49 8.05 10.64
C ASN A 80 -15.72 7.08 9.46
N ALA A 81 -14.70 6.83 8.63
CA ALA A 81 -14.80 5.87 7.54
C ALA A 81 -15.17 4.46 8.05
N GLN A 82 -15.99 3.73 7.29
CA GLN A 82 -16.43 2.39 7.63
C GLN A 82 -15.62 1.35 6.84
N TYR A 83 -15.20 0.28 7.48
CA TYR A 83 -14.35 -0.75 6.89
C TYR A 83 -15.10 -2.08 6.77
N HIS A 84 -14.97 -2.71 5.61
CA HIS A 84 -15.49 -4.04 5.29
C HIS A 84 -14.29 -4.88 4.86
N LEU A 85 -13.72 -5.60 5.82
CA LEU A 85 -12.52 -6.41 5.62
C LEU A 85 -12.89 -7.87 5.35
N SER A 86 -11.94 -8.62 4.79
CA SER A 86 -12.15 -10.00 4.35
C SER A 86 -13.29 -10.12 3.32
N GLU A 87 -13.51 -9.08 2.53
CA GLU A 87 -14.51 -9.02 1.47
C GLU A 87 -13.89 -8.57 0.15
N MET A 88 -14.22 -9.27 -0.92
CA MET A 88 -13.77 -8.93 -2.26
C MET A 88 -14.93 -8.34 -3.07
N VAL A 89 -14.72 -7.18 -3.70
CA VAL A 89 -15.68 -6.66 -4.68
C VAL A 89 -15.68 -7.54 -5.92
N GLU A 90 -16.82 -8.18 -6.19
CA GLU A 90 -17.00 -9.03 -7.36
C GLU A 90 -17.53 -8.25 -8.57
N ARG A 91 -18.50 -7.37 -8.34
CA ARG A 91 -19.25 -6.73 -9.43
C ARG A 91 -19.54 -5.27 -9.14
N ILE A 92 -19.43 -4.47 -10.19
CA ILE A 92 -19.85 -3.07 -10.23
C ILE A 92 -20.85 -2.91 -11.37
N GLU A 93 -22.03 -2.41 -11.07
CA GLU A 93 -23.12 -2.19 -12.02
C GLU A 93 -23.52 -0.71 -11.99
N LYS A 94 -23.52 -0.03 -13.14
CA LYS A 94 -24.03 1.33 -13.23
C LYS A 94 -25.55 1.28 -13.22
N ILE A 95 -26.19 1.84 -12.19
CA ILE A 95 -27.66 1.86 -11.99
C ILE A 95 -28.25 3.27 -12.11
N GLY A 96 -27.41 4.28 -12.30
CA GLY A 96 -27.78 5.68 -12.48
C GLY A 96 -26.62 6.52 -13.03
N ASP A 97 -26.76 7.84 -13.11
CA ASP A 97 -25.74 8.70 -13.69
C ASP A 97 -25.35 9.88 -12.78
N PRO A 98 -24.23 9.78 -12.02
CA PRO A 98 -23.54 8.54 -11.67
C PRO A 98 -24.19 7.89 -10.44
N LEU A 99 -24.45 6.63 -10.52
CA LEU A 99 -24.82 5.80 -9.37
C LEU A 99 -24.45 4.35 -9.68
N PHE A 100 -23.73 3.72 -8.78
CA PHE A 100 -23.26 2.35 -8.92
C PHE A 100 -23.81 1.48 -7.81
N ARG A 101 -24.16 0.23 -8.17
CA ARG A 101 -24.34 -0.87 -7.22
C ARG A 101 -23.10 -1.72 -7.25
N VAL A 102 -22.51 -1.91 -6.08
CA VAL A 102 -21.30 -2.71 -5.89
C VAL A 102 -21.65 -3.90 -5.02
N THR A 103 -21.30 -5.11 -5.48
CA THR A 103 -21.59 -6.36 -4.78
C THR A 103 -20.28 -7.06 -4.42
N THR A 104 -20.19 -7.54 -3.16
CA THR A 104 -19.05 -8.33 -2.68
C THR A 104 -19.32 -9.83 -2.84
N ASP A 105 -18.23 -10.63 -2.73
CA ASP A 105 -18.25 -12.11 -2.72
C ASP A 105 -19.10 -12.71 -1.57
N GLN A 106 -19.37 -11.91 -0.54
CA GLN A 106 -20.25 -12.29 0.56
C GLN A 106 -21.71 -11.84 0.35
N GLY A 107 -22.02 -11.30 -0.84
CA GLY A 107 -23.37 -10.85 -1.20
C GLY A 107 -23.78 -9.51 -0.57
N LYS A 108 -22.87 -8.80 0.11
CA LYS A 108 -23.12 -7.45 0.60
C LYS A 108 -23.22 -6.47 -0.57
N GLN A 109 -24.15 -5.54 -0.49
CA GLN A 109 -24.36 -4.56 -1.54
C GLN A 109 -24.18 -3.14 -1.04
N PHE A 110 -23.56 -2.30 -1.88
CA PHE A 110 -23.41 -0.87 -1.69
C PHE A 110 -24.03 -0.12 -2.84
N GLU A 111 -24.59 1.06 -2.54
CA GLU A 111 -24.97 2.05 -3.55
C GLU A 111 -24.16 3.32 -3.32
N SER A 112 -23.38 3.71 -4.32
CA SER A 112 -22.46 4.84 -4.25
C SER A 112 -22.44 5.61 -5.56
N LYS A 113 -22.35 6.95 -5.50
CA LYS A 113 -22.16 7.78 -6.69
C LYS A 113 -20.74 7.68 -7.22
N ILE A 114 -19.77 7.42 -6.37
CA ILE A 114 -18.35 7.36 -6.68
C ILE A 114 -17.75 6.03 -6.24
N VAL A 115 -16.98 5.41 -7.13
CA VAL A 115 -16.15 4.25 -6.82
C VAL A 115 -14.69 4.62 -7.02
N VAL A 116 -13.86 4.42 -6.00
CA VAL A 116 -12.41 4.64 -6.05
C VAL A 116 -11.69 3.29 -5.96
N ILE A 117 -10.94 2.96 -6.99
CA ILE A 117 -10.15 1.74 -7.04
C ILE A 117 -8.73 2.07 -6.54
N ALA A 118 -8.41 1.70 -5.31
CA ALA A 118 -7.11 1.87 -4.65
C ALA A 118 -6.50 0.50 -4.29
N ALA A 119 -6.75 -0.51 -5.15
CA ALA A 119 -6.44 -1.91 -4.90
C ALA A 119 -4.96 -2.29 -5.08
N GLY A 120 -4.06 -1.29 -5.19
CA GLY A 120 -2.62 -1.54 -5.37
C GLY A 120 -2.34 -2.37 -6.63
N GLY A 121 -1.69 -3.50 -6.50
CA GLY A 121 -1.49 -4.44 -7.61
C GLY A 121 -2.62 -5.45 -7.80
N GLY A 122 -3.79 -5.24 -7.20
CA GLY A 122 -4.85 -6.23 -7.11
C GLY A 122 -4.54 -7.30 -6.04
N SER A 123 -5.14 -8.46 -6.17
CA SER A 123 -4.79 -9.60 -5.32
C SER A 123 -3.34 -10.02 -5.59
N PHE A 124 -2.50 -9.95 -4.59
CA PHE A 124 -1.08 -10.28 -4.70
C PHE A 124 -0.77 -11.64 -4.06
N GLN A 125 0.01 -12.44 -4.76
CA GLN A 125 0.57 -13.69 -4.24
C GLN A 125 2.07 -13.71 -4.50
N PRO A 126 2.90 -14.06 -3.49
CA PRO A 126 4.32 -14.30 -3.72
C PRO A 126 4.53 -15.36 -4.79
N LYS A 127 5.46 -15.09 -5.70
CA LYS A 127 5.85 -16.10 -6.69
C LYS A 127 6.59 -17.23 -6.00
N ARG A 128 5.99 -18.41 -6.01
CA ARG A 128 6.64 -19.61 -5.49
C ARG A 128 7.86 -19.96 -6.35
N PRO A 129 9.04 -20.19 -5.75
CA PRO A 129 10.18 -20.69 -6.48
C PRO A 129 9.93 -22.12 -6.99
N PRO A 130 10.50 -22.50 -8.14
CA PRO A 130 10.35 -23.84 -8.70
C PRO A 130 11.27 -24.86 -7.96
N ILE A 131 11.07 -25.03 -6.66
CA ILE A 131 11.82 -25.94 -5.81
C ILE A 131 10.90 -27.13 -5.49
N PRO A 132 11.19 -28.33 -6.00
CA PRO A 132 10.38 -29.51 -5.70
C PRO A 132 10.32 -29.79 -4.19
N GLY A 133 9.13 -30.10 -3.68
CA GLY A 133 8.93 -30.46 -2.28
C GLY A 133 9.10 -29.31 -1.28
N ILE A 134 8.87 -28.07 -1.69
CA ILE A 134 8.93 -26.88 -0.83
C ILE A 134 7.72 -26.77 0.11
N GLU A 135 6.58 -27.35 -0.27
CA GLU A 135 5.28 -27.18 0.39
C GLU A 135 5.28 -27.48 1.90
N PRO A 136 5.90 -28.57 2.39
CA PRO A 136 5.90 -28.88 3.82
C PRO A 136 6.61 -27.82 4.68
N TYR A 137 7.49 -27.02 4.10
CA TYR A 137 8.30 -26.01 4.77
C TYR A 137 7.62 -24.63 4.79
N GLU A 138 6.62 -24.39 3.91
CA GLU A 138 5.94 -23.10 3.80
C GLU A 138 5.21 -22.75 5.10
N GLY A 139 5.38 -21.50 5.55
CA GLY A 139 4.83 -21.00 6.80
C GLY A 139 5.53 -21.48 8.08
N LYS A 140 6.50 -22.41 7.97
CA LYS A 140 7.26 -22.95 9.12
C LYS A 140 8.73 -22.54 9.07
N SER A 141 9.38 -22.69 7.93
CA SER A 141 10.79 -22.33 7.71
C SER A 141 11.04 -21.68 6.34
N VAL A 142 10.05 -21.70 5.45
CA VAL A 142 10.04 -20.94 4.21
C VAL A 142 8.97 -19.85 4.32
N PHE A 143 9.40 -18.59 4.21
CA PHE A 143 8.52 -17.42 4.35
C PHE A 143 8.68 -16.48 3.17
N TYR A 144 7.56 -16.02 2.62
CA TYR A 144 7.50 -15.09 1.49
C TYR A 144 7.36 -13.61 1.93
N ALA A 145 7.24 -13.37 3.23
CA ALA A 145 7.12 -12.06 3.84
C ALA A 145 7.81 -12.04 5.21
N VAL A 146 8.37 -10.90 5.59
CA VAL A 146 8.96 -10.69 6.91
C VAL A 146 8.04 -9.79 7.70
N ARG A 147 7.17 -10.39 8.51
CA ARG A 147 6.22 -9.66 9.35
C ARG A 147 6.81 -9.21 10.68
N LYS A 148 7.75 -9.97 11.23
CA LYS A 148 8.51 -9.67 12.46
C LYS A 148 9.97 -10.01 12.24
N MET A 149 10.85 -9.04 12.25
CA MET A 149 12.29 -9.26 12.06
C MET A 149 12.89 -10.08 13.20
N ASP A 150 12.42 -9.86 14.43
CA ASP A 150 12.95 -10.54 15.62
C ASP A 150 12.72 -12.06 15.61
N ALA A 151 11.74 -12.56 14.86
CA ALA A 151 11.51 -13.99 14.65
C ALA A 151 12.67 -14.69 13.93
N PHE A 152 13.52 -13.93 13.27
CA PHE A 152 14.68 -14.42 12.52
C PHE A 152 16.01 -14.24 13.29
N ARG A 153 15.96 -13.68 14.49
CA ARG A 153 17.15 -13.48 15.33
C ARG A 153 17.86 -14.80 15.64
N GLY A 154 19.18 -14.78 15.45
CA GLY A 154 20.03 -15.94 15.72
C GLY A 154 19.86 -17.11 14.75
N LYS A 155 19.06 -16.95 13.68
CA LYS A 155 18.85 -17.99 12.65
C LYS A 155 19.92 -17.88 11.55
N ARG A 156 20.21 -19.01 10.90
CA ARG A 156 20.93 -19.05 9.62
C ARG A 156 19.90 -18.79 8.52
N ILE A 157 20.02 -17.67 7.84
CA ILE A 157 19.03 -17.20 6.87
C ILE A 157 19.58 -17.33 5.46
N LEU A 158 18.84 -17.99 4.58
CA LEU A 158 19.08 -17.98 3.14
C LEU A 158 18.06 -17.09 2.45
N VAL A 159 18.48 -15.90 2.02
CA VAL A 159 17.69 -14.98 1.18
C VAL A 159 17.94 -15.33 -0.27
N VAL A 160 16.87 -15.51 -1.06
CA VAL A 160 16.98 -15.83 -2.49
C VAL A 160 16.27 -14.77 -3.33
N GLY A 161 17.02 -14.05 -4.14
CA GLY A 161 16.50 -12.99 -5.00
C GLY A 161 17.55 -11.97 -5.38
N GLY A 162 17.20 -11.01 -6.22
CA GLY A 162 18.13 -9.95 -6.67
C GLY A 162 17.43 -8.63 -6.97
N GLY A 163 16.21 -8.44 -6.50
CA GLY A 163 15.46 -7.17 -6.53
C GLY A 163 15.47 -6.47 -5.18
N ASP A 164 14.82 -5.31 -5.10
CA ASP A 164 14.76 -4.46 -3.91
C ASP A 164 14.37 -5.23 -2.65
N SER A 165 13.30 -6.05 -2.69
CA SER A 165 12.87 -6.82 -1.52
C SER A 165 13.95 -7.76 -0.99
N ALA A 166 14.71 -8.44 -1.87
CA ALA A 166 15.77 -9.35 -1.44
C ALA A 166 16.92 -8.59 -0.78
N LEU A 167 17.33 -7.47 -1.35
CA LEU A 167 18.45 -6.67 -0.82
C LEU A 167 18.04 -5.95 0.47
N ASP A 168 16.84 -5.35 0.51
CA ASP A 168 16.33 -4.69 1.71
C ASP A 168 16.30 -5.66 2.90
N TRP A 169 15.75 -6.86 2.70
CA TRP A 169 15.71 -7.86 3.77
C TRP A 169 17.08 -8.42 4.11
N THR A 170 17.99 -8.53 3.15
CA THR A 170 19.39 -8.88 3.42
C THR A 170 20.02 -7.85 4.35
N LEU A 171 19.88 -6.55 4.05
CA LEU A 171 20.45 -5.45 4.85
C LEU A 171 19.83 -5.37 6.25
N ASN A 172 18.50 -5.54 6.35
CA ASN A 172 17.80 -5.42 7.63
C ASN A 172 17.98 -6.65 8.54
N LEU A 173 18.13 -7.86 7.99
CA LEU A 173 18.27 -9.08 8.76
C LEU A 173 19.71 -9.48 9.07
N ALA A 174 20.69 -9.00 8.30
CA ALA A 174 22.10 -9.29 8.54
C ALA A 174 22.57 -9.01 9.98
N PRO A 175 22.17 -7.91 10.65
CA PRO A 175 22.54 -7.66 12.04
C PRO A 175 21.86 -8.58 13.06
N LEU A 176 20.80 -9.27 12.69
CA LEU A 176 19.99 -10.11 13.56
C LEU A 176 20.31 -11.61 13.41
N ALA A 177 20.68 -12.01 12.20
CA ALA A 177 20.98 -13.40 11.87
C ALA A 177 22.25 -13.89 12.57
N SER A 178 22.34 -15.17 12.86
CA SER A 178 23.63 -15.80 13.22
C SER A 178 24.53 -15.96 12.00
N HIS A 179 23.91 -16.12 10.83
CA HIS A 179 24.56 -16.15 9.53
C HIS A 179 23.54 -15.83 8.44
N LEU A 180 23.92 -15.03 7.44
CA LEU A 180 23.05 -14.68 6.33
C LEU A 180 23.76 -14.93 5.00
N THR A 181 23.13 -15.71 4.14
CA THR A 181 23.55 -15.89 2.75
C THR A 181 22.54 -15.26 1.82
N LEU A 182 22.99 -14.37 0.92
CA LEU A 182 22.22 -13.89 -0.23
C LEU A 182 22.56 -14.75 -1.44
N LEU A 183 21.57 -15.43 -1.99
CA LEU A 183 21.69 -16.24 -3.19
C LEU A 183 21.00 -15.56 -4.36
N HIS A 184 21.75 -15.32 -5.44
CA HIS A 184 21.19 -14.78 -6.67
C HIS A 184 21.74 -15.55 -7.89
N ARG A 185 20.90 -15.70 -8.93
CA ARG A 185 21.27 -16.47 -10.13
C ARG A 185 22.19 -15.71 -11.10
N ARG A 186 22.34 -14.39 -10.95
CA ARG A 186 23.11 -13.50 -11.84
C ARG A 186 24.03 -12.61 -11.02
N SER A 187 25.04 -12.03 -11.69
CA SER A 187 25.91 -11.01 -11.09
C SER A 187 25.24 -9.64 -11.01
N GLU A 188 24.24 -9.35 -11.88
CA GLU A 188 23.54 -8.07 -11.90
C GLU A 188 22.28 -8.13 -11.03
N PHE A 189 22.13 -7.10 -10.20
CA PHE A 189 20.97 -6.90 -9.34
C PHE A 189 19.99 -5.90 -9.96
N ARG A 190 18.69 -6.10 -9.71
CA ARG A 190 17.61 -5.19 -10.12
C ARG A 190 17.11 -4.33 -8.97
N ALA A 191 17.95 -4.06 -8.01
CA ALA A 191 17.65 -3.24 -6.85
C ALA A 191 18.28 -1.85 -6.99
N ALA A 192 17.89 -0.92 -6.10
CA ALA A 192 18.45 0.41 -6.04
C ALA A 192 19.97 0.35 -5.89
N PRO A 193 20.76 1.19 -6.61
CA PRO A 193 22.22 1.16 -6.58
C PRO A 193 22.81 1.29 -5.16
N ASP A 194 22.20 2.11 -4.29
CA ASP A 194 22.61 2.27 -2.91
C ASP A 194 22.49 0.96 -2.11
N SER A 195 21.35 0.23 -2.26
CA SER A 195 21.17 -1.07 -1.62
C SER A 195 22.17 -2.11 -2.13
N VAL A 196 22.48 -2.08 -3.42
CA VAL A 196 23.51 -2.96 -4.00
C VAL A 196 24.88 -2.66 -3.39
N ASN A 197 25.27 -1.39 -3.32
CA ASN A 197 26.57 -0.99 -2.75
C ASN A 197 26.71 -1.39 -1.28
N LYS A 198 25.67 -1.16 -0.47
CA LYS A 198 25.64 -1.57 0.94
C LYS A 198 25.75 -3.09 1.11
N MET A 199 25.02 -3.85 0.30
CA MET A 199 25.08 -5.32 0.31
C MET A 199 26.48 -5.81 -0.09
N MET A 200 27.08 -5.25 -1.13
CA MET A 200 28.44 -5.61 -1.56
C MET A 200 29.49 -5.28 -0.49
N SER A 201 29.34 -4.17 0.25
CA SER A 201 30.19 -3.84 1.39
C SER A 201 30.09 -4.90 2.48
N LEU A 202 28.88 -5.30 2.88
CA LEU A 202 28.67 -6.36 3.87
C LEU A 202 29.28 -7.70 3.43
N ALA A 203 29.16 -8.04 2.14
CA ALA A 203 29.78 -9.24 1.60
C ALA A 203 31.31 -9.15 1.60
N GLY A 204 31.88 -8.01 1.21
CA GLY A 204 33.33 -7.76 1.24
C GLY A 204 33.93 -7.77 2.66
N GLU A 205 33.16 -7.37 3.66
CA GLU A 205 33.51 -7.42 5.07
C GLU A 205 33.29 -8.81 5.72
N GLY A 206 32.79 -9.78 4.98
CA GLY A 206 32.48 -11.13 5.49
C GLY A 206 31.31 -11.18 6.49
N LYS A 207 30.46 -10.15 6.50
CA LYS A 207 29.26 -10.09 7.36
C LYS A 207 28.08 -10.87 6.79
N ILE A 208 28.09 -11.10 5.50
CA ILE A 208 27.16 -11.95 4.77
C ILE A 208 27.89 -12.75 3.70
N ASP A 209 27.35 -13.87 3.28
CA ASP A 209 27.80 -14.58 2.10
C ASP A 209 26.99 -14.18 0.87
N LEU A 210 27.69 -13.81 -0.23
CA LEU A 210 27.06 -13.66 -1.53
C LEU A 210 27.37 -14.85 -2.41
N VAL A 211 26.34 -15.56 -2.84
CA VAL A 211 26.47 -16.77 -3.66
C VAL A 211 25.71 -16.61 -4.97
N LEU A 212 26.38 -16.96 -6.08
CA LEU A 212 25.74 -17.02 -7.39
C LEU A 212 25.30 -18.44 -7.70
N GLY A 213 23.99 -18.65 -7.87
CA GLY A 213 23.41 -19.96 -8.11
C GLY A 213 21.90 -19.99 -7.94
N GLN A 214 21.36 -21.20 -7.89
CA GLN A 214 19.92 -21.47 -7.74
C GLN A 214 19.69 -22.60 -6.74
N VAL A 215 18.68 -22.46 -5.90
CA VAL A 215 18.22 -23.59 -5.05
C VAL A 215 17.54 -24.63 -5.94
N THR A 216 17.95 -25.87 -5.82
CA THR A 216 17.39 -27.00 -6.59
C THR A 216 16.55 -27.93 -5.72
N SER A 217 16.84 -28.02 -4.43
CA SER A 217 16.04 -28.80 -3.45
C SER A 217 16.31 -28.32 -2.03
N LEU A 218 15.46 -28.75 -1.10
CA LEU A 218 15.57 -28.48 0.32
C LEU A 218 15.64 -29.82 1.08
N ASN A 219 16.44 -29.86 2.13
CA ASN A 219 16.49 -30.96 3.07
C ASN A 219 16.10 -30.48 4.47
N GLY A 220 15.36 -31.31 5.19
CA GLY A 220 14.88 -31.01 6.53
C GLY A 220 13.87 -32.04 7.00
N SER A 221 13.29 -31.82 8.18
CA SER A 221 12.25 -32.68 8.76
C SER A 221 11.19 -31.83 9.44
N ASP A 222 9.98 -32.35 9.56
CA ASP A 222 8.86 -31.75 10.31
C ASP A 222 8.51 -30.31 9.88
N GLY A 223 8.81 -29.97 8.62
CA GLY A 223 8.61 -28.63 8.08
C GLY A 223 9.71 -27.63 8.44
N GLN A 224 10.80 -28.08 9.04
CA GLN A 224 11.98 -27.28 9.32
C GLN A 224 13.08 -27.60 8.29
N VAL A 225 13.49 -26.58 7.55
CA VAL A 225 14.63 -26.69 6.65
C VAL A 225 15.92 -26.73 7.45
N SER A 226 16.86 -27.57 7.06
CA SER A 226 18.20 -27.65 7.68
C SER A 226 19.31 -27.25 6.70
N ARG A 227 19.05 -27.45 5.41
CA ARG A 227 19.97 -27.10 4.31
C ARG A 227 19.24 -26.94 2.99
N ALA A 228 19.79 -26.11 2.12
CA ALA A 228 19.40 -25.96 0.74
C ALA A 228 20.50 -26.51 -0.19
N ILE A 229 20.10 -27.27 -1.21
CA ILE A 229 21.00 -27.72 -2.25
C ILE A 229 21.05 -26.66 -3.34
N VAL A 230 22.23 -26.18 -3.64
CA VAL A 230 22.45 -25.06 -4.57
C VAL A 230 23.29 -25.53 -5.74
N LYS A 231 22.85 -25.19 -6.95
CA LYS A 231 23.62 -25.37 -8.18
C LYS A 231 24.15 -24.03 -8.64
N ARG A 232 25.47 -23.91 -8.80
CA ARG A 232 26.14 -22.72 -9.38
C ARG A 232 26.00 -22.70 -10.90
N ASN A 233 26.35 -21.56 -11.48
CA ASN A 233 26.33 -21.37 -12.94
C ASN A 233 27.39 -22.24 -13.68
N ASP A 234 28.46 -22.61 -12.98
CA ASP A 234 29.49 -23.55 -13.50
C ASP A 234 29.06 -25.02 -13.46
N GLY A 235 27.85 -25.30 -12.94
CA GLY A 235 27.29 -26.64 -12.79
C GLY A 235 27.64 -27.34 -11.48
N SER A 236 28.53 -26.79 -10.65
CA SER A 236 28.86 -27.35 -9.34
C SER A 236 27.66 -27.32 -8.38
N VAL A 237 27.53 -28.33 -7.56
CA VAL A 237 26.46 -28.49 -6.58
C VAL A 237 27.05 -28.55 -5.19
N PHE A 238 26.45 -27.80 -4.25
CA PHE A 238 26.89 -27.78 -2.87
C PHE A 238 25.70 -27.49 -1.94
N GLU A 239 25.92 -27.61 -0.64
CA GLU A 239 24.90 -27.40 0.38
C GLU A 239 25.13 -26.07 1.09
N ILE A 240 24.02 -25.36 1.39
CA ILE A 240 24.00 -24.21 2.28
C ILE A 240 23.16 -24.60 3.50
N ALA A 241 23.77 -24.60 4.67
CA ALA A 241 23.06 -24.82 5.93
C ALA A 241 22.20 -23.61 6.25
N CYS A 242 20.89 -23.79 6.43
CA CYS A 242 19.96 -22.72 6.74
C CYS A 242 18.80 -23.22 7.60
N ASP A 243 18.34 -22.38 8.52
CA ASP A 243 17.15 -22.61 9.35
C ASP A 243 15.92 -21.96 8.73
N VAL A 244 16.13 -20.98 7.85
CA VAL A 244 15.08 -20.18 7.20
C VAL A 244 15.46 -19.93 5.75
N LEU A 245 14.48 -20.07 4.85
CA LEU A 245 14.54 -19.66 3.46
C LEU A 245 13.56 -18.50 3.21
N LEU A 246 14.06 -17.41 2.64
CA LEU A 246 13.28 -16.23 2.26
C LEU A 246 13.36 -16.02 0.74
N PRO A 247 12.43 -16.60 -0.05
CA PRO A 247 12.44 -16.47 -1.50
C PRO A 247 11.71 -15.22 -1.95
N PHE A 248 12.44 -14.21 -2.43
CA PHE A 248 11.90 -12.96 -2.98
C PHE A 248 11.94 -12.96 -4.51
N PHE A 249 11.02 -13.68 -5.13
CA PHE A 249 10.88 -13.80 -6.59
C PHE A 249 9.90 -12.78 -7.19
N GLY A 250 9.44 -11.82 -6.38
CA GLY A 250 8.40 -10.86 -6.73
C GLY A 250 7.00 -11.39 -6.47
N LEU A 251 6.03 -10.56 -6.80
CA LEU A 251 4.61 -10.87 -6.63
C LEU A 251 3.97 -11.20 -7.97
N THR A 252 3.01 -12.11 -7.96
CA THR A 252 2.03 -12.23 -9.04
C THR A 252 0.88 -11.33 -8.67
N MET A 253 0.62 -10.35 -9.50
CA MET A 253 -0.51 -9.45 -9.36
C MET A 253 -1.64 -9.97 -10.24
N LYS A 254 -2.85 -10.08 -9.69
CA LYS A 254 -4.05 -10.45 -10.43
C LYS A 254 -5.10 -9.39 -10.20
N LEU A 255 -5.60 -8.80 -11.27
CA LEU A 255 -6.70 -7.85 -11.19
C LEU A 255 -7.97 -8.50 -10.63
N GLY A 256 -8.11 -9.83 -10.78
CA GLY A 256 -9.32 -10.53 -10.36
C GLY A 256 -10.56 -9.97 -11.05
N PRO A 257 -11.64 -9.71 -10.29
CA PRO A 257 -12.91 -9.21 -10.85
C PRO A 257 -12.81 -7.85 -11.54
N VAL A 258 -11.81 -7.02 -11.20
CA VAL A 258 -11.58 -5.69 -11.82
C VAL A 258 -11.54 -5.77 -13.35
N ALA A 259 -10.98 -6.85 -13.88
CA ALA A 259 -10.91 -7.09 -15.32
C ALA A 259 -12.28 -7.17 -16.01
N ASN A 260 -13.35 -7.44 -15.25
CA ASN A 260 -14.70 -7.68 -15.76
C ASN A 260 -15.67 -6.51 -15.47
N TRP A 261 -15.21 -5.38 -14.91
CA TRP A 261 -16.08 -4.25 -14.54
C TRP A 261 -16.36 -3.28 -15.70
N GLY A 262 -15.96 -3.63 -16.94
CA GLY A 262 -16.19 -2.79 -18.12
C GLY A 262 -15.31 -1.55 -18.19
N ILE A 263 -14.25 -1.48 -17.39
CA ILE A 263 -13.25 -0.42 -17.39
C ILE A 263 -12.17 -0.77 -18.40
N GLN A 264 -11.70 0.21 -19.18
CA GLN A 264 -10.53 -0.01 -20.05
C GLN A 264 -9.30 -0.39 -19.24
N LEU A 265 -8.50 -1.31 -19.79
CA LEU A 265 -7.26 -1.75 -19.17
C LEU A 265 -6.07 -1.51 -20.11
N HIS A 266 -4.95 -1.09 -19.54
CA HIS A 266 -3.65 -1.05 -20.18
C HIS A 266 -2.94 -2.38 -19.95
N ASN A 267 -2.55 -3.07 -21.03
CA ASN A 267 -1.89 -4.39 -21.00
C ASN A 267 -2.62 -5.46 -20.15
N ASN A 268 -3.94 -5.35 -20.00
CA ASN A 268 -4.77 -6.21 -19.13
C ASN A 268 -4.35 -6.25 -17.65
N GLU A 269 -3.61 -5.25 -17.19
CA GLU A 269 -3.04 -5.22 -15.82
C GLU A 269 -3.32 -3.93 -15.05
N LEU A 270 -3.47 -2.80 -15.73
CA LEU A 270 -3.57 -1.49 -15.09
C LEU A 270 -4.74 -0.68 -15.67
N ILE A 271 -5.27 0.25 -14.89
CA ILE A 271 -6.40 1.10 -15.30
C ILE A 271 -5.85 2.43 -15.82
N PRO A 272 -6.00 2.73 -17.14
CA PRO A 272 -5.67 4.05 -17.67
C PRO A 272 -6.56 5.13 -17.05
N VAL A 273 -5.97 6.26 -16.71
CA VAL A 273 -6.68 7.38 -16.09
C VAL A 273 -6.33 8.71 -16.72
N GLU A 274 -7.26 9.67 -16.65
CA GLU A 274 -7.02 11.07 -16.94
C GLU A 274 -6.22 11.71 -15.80
N THR A 275 -5.02 12.22 -16.08
CA THR A 275 -4.09 12.71 -15.04
C THR A 275 -4.56 13.97 -14.30
N ALA A 276 -5.49 14.72 -14.87
CA ALA A 276 -6.07 15.89 -14.20
C ALA A 276 -7.06 15.52 -13.09
N SER A 277 -7.55 14.28 -13.08
CA SER A 277 -8.63 13.87 -12.17
C SER A 277 -8.51 12.43 -11.65
N PHE A 278 -7.67 11.62 -12.25
CA PHE A 278 -7.55 10.17 -12.01
C PHE A 278 -8.83 9.38 -12.24
N GLU A 279 -9.71 9.91 -13.09
CA GLU A 279 -10.93 9.25 -13.54
C GLU A 279 -10.59 8.22 -14.62
N SER A 280 -11.24 7.06 -14.56
CA SER A 280 -11.11 5.98 -15.53
C SER A 280 -11.92 6.26 -16.80
N SER A 281 -11.99 5.29 -17.71
CA SER A 281 -12.87 5.35 -18.88
C SER A 281 -14.37 5.38 -18.55
N VAL A 282 -14.74 5.13 -17.29
CA VAL A 282 -16.13 5.14 -16.80
C VAL A 282 -16.33 6.32 -15.86
N PRO A 283 -17.13 7.34 -16.23
CA PRO A 283 -17.38 8.50 -15.38
C PRO A 283 -17.92 8.09 -14.00
N GLY A 284 -17.30 8.65 -12.92
CA GLY A 284 -17.61 8.31 -11.53
C GLY A 284 -16.79 7.14 -10.98
N ILE A 285 -15.99 6.44 -11.81
CA ILE A 285 -15.02 5.45 -11.35
C ILE A 285 -13.60 6.00 -11.49
N PHE A 286 -12.89 6.03 -10.40
CA PHE A 286 -11.51 6.54 -10.29
C PHE A 286 -10.53 5.42 -9.97
N ALA A 287 -9.28 5.55 -10.38
CA ALA A 287 -8.22 4.64 -10.00
C ALA A 287 -6.98 5.40 -9.52
N ILE A 288 -6.51 5.07 -8.31
CA ILE A 288 -5.37 5.73 -7.65
C ILE A 288 -4.39 4.70 -7.07
N GLY A 289 -3.14 5.09 -6.92
CA GLY A 289 -2.06 4.21 -6.47
C GLY A 289 -1.56 3.27 -7.57
N ASP A 290 -1.00 2.13 -7.20
CA ASP A 290 -0.27 1.24 -8.13
C ASP A 290 -1.15 0.58 -9.19
N ILE A 291 -2.48 0.61 -9.01
CA ILE A 291 -3.46 0.01 -9.93
C ILE A 291 -3.64 0.84 -11.20
N ASN A 292 -3.37 2.14 -11.16
CA ASN A 292 -3.57 3.01 -12.30
C ASN A 292 -2.36 3.06 -13.24
N TRP A 293 -2.60 3.56 -14.42
CA TRP A 293 -1.59 3.81 -15.44
C TRP A 293 -1.78 5.15 -16.12
N TYR A 294 -0.68 5.86 -16.29
CA TYR A 294 -0.53 7.05 -17.14
C TYR A 294 0.95 7.22 -17.51
N PRO A 295 1.30 7.96 -18.57
CA PRO A 295 2.69 8.23 -18.92
C PRO A 295 3.47 8.88 -17.77
N GLY A 296 4.61 8.30 -17.41
CA GLY A 296 5.44 8.77 -16.30
C GLY A 296 5.00 8.28 -14.91
N LYS A 297 4.06 7.34 -14.82
CA LYS A 297 3.64 6.75 -13.53
C LYS A 297 4.80 6.15 -12.77
N LEU A 298 4.96 6.59 -11.52
CA LEU A 298 5.83 5.96 -10.52
C LEU A 298 4.96 5.22 -9.50
N LYS A 299 5.28 3.96 -9.24
CA LYS A 299 4.59 3.14 -8.22
C LYS A 299 5.14 3.43 -6.83
N LEU A 300 4.88 4.64 -6.34
CA LEU A 300 5.26 5.14 -5.02
C LEU A 300 4.01 5.52 -4.23
N ILE A 301 4.06 5.34 -2.91
CA ILE A 301 2.98 5.77 -2.01
C ILE A 301 2.72 7.28 -2.17
N LEU A 302 3.79 8.07 -2.27
CA LEU A 302 3.75 9.52 -2.52
C LEU A 302 2.94 9.88 -3.77
N SER A 303 3.15 9.17 -4.89
CA SER A 303 2.39 9.41 -6.13
C SER A 303 0.90 9.17 -5.90
N GLY A 304 0.55 8.08 -5.20
CA GLY A 304 -0.83 7.77 -4.85
C GLY A 304 -1.49 8.82 -3.95
N PHE A 305 -0.74 9.47 -3.06
CA PHE A 305 -1.27 10.57 -2.24
C PHE A 305 -1.63 11.79 -3.09
N HIS A 306 -0.78 12.18 -4.03
CA HIS A 306 -1.09 13.25 -4.98
C HIS A 306 -2.32 12.91 -5.84
N GLU A 307 -2.41 11.69 -6.32
CA GLU A 307 -3.53 11.19 -7.11
C GLU A 307 -4.85 11.28 -6.32
N ALA A 308 -4.85 10.91 -5.05
CA ALA A 308 -6.01 11.01 -4.16
C ALA A 308 -6.52 12.45 -4.01
N ALA A 309 -5.61 13.42 -3.91
CA ALA A 309 -5.96 14.83 -3.79
C ALA A 309 -6.69 15.35 -5.05
N LEU A 310 -6.18 15.07 -6.24
CA LEU A 310 -6.83 15.49 -7.50
C LEU A 310 -8.14 14.74 -7.75
N MET A 311 -8.18 13.45 -7.46
CA MET A 311 -9.38 12.61 -7.54
C MET A 311 -10.51 13.21 -6.69
N ALA A 312 -10.25 13.57 -5.44
CA ALA A 312 -11.27 14.11 -4.54
C ALA A 312 -11.90 15.42 -5.05
N GLN A 313 -11.11 16.30 -5.68
CA GLN A 313 -11.60 17.53 -6.30
C GLN A 313 -12.60 17.25 -7.44
N LYS A 314 -12.35 16.22 -8.24
CA LYS A 314 -13.26 15.81 -9.31
C LYS A 314 -14.49 15.10 -8.76
N ALA A 315 -14.32 14.20 -7.79
CA ALA A 315 -15.39 13.46 -7.13
C ALA A 315 -16.44 14.39 -6.50
N HIS A 316 -15.99 15.50 -5.89
CA HIS A 316 -16.88 16.51 -5.30
C HIS A 316 -17.95 17.02 -6.29
N ARG A 317 -17.59 17.21 -7.55
CA ARG A 317 -18.51 17.71 -8.57
C ARG A 317 -19.66 16.74 -8.87
N TYR A 318 -19.46 15.45 -8.70
CA TYR A 318 -20.48 14.42 -8.85
C TYR A 318 -21.41 14.35 -7.64
N ILE A 319 -20.85 14.51 -6.43
CA ILE A 319 -21.63 14.45 -5.18
C ILE A 319 -22.44 15.72 -5.00
N TYR A 320 -21.84 16.87 -5.29
CA TYR A 320 -22.41 18.21 -5.06
C TYR A 320 -22.37 19.05 -6.35
N PRO A 321 -23.15 18.70 -7.41
CA PRO A 321 -23.07 19.38 -8.71
C PRO A 321 -23.39 20.86 -8.63
N ASP A 322 -24.27 21.27 -7.71
CA ASP A 322 -24.73 22.66 -7.56
C ASP A 322 -23.86 23.48 -6.60
N LYS A 323 -22.89 22.85 -5.93
CA LYS A 323 -21.99 23.54 -5.00
C LYS A 323 -20.70 23.93 -5.69
N ARG A 324 -20.40 25.22 -5.72
CA ARG A 324 -19.09 25.67 -6.17
C ARG A 324 -18.02 25.14 -5.21
N LEU A 325 -17.07 24.40 -5.74
CA LEU A 325 -15.89 24.00 -5.00
C LEU A 325 -14.98 25.21 -4.81
N VAL A 326 -14.82 25.66 -3.56
CA VAL A 326 -13.87 26.70 -3.19
C VAL A 326 -12.65 26.01 -2.62
N PHE A 327 -11.51 26.16 -3.30
CA PHE A 327 -10.25 25.65 -2.77
C PHE A 327 -9.93 26.37 -1.45
N GLN A 328 -9.78 25.62 -0.39
CA GLN A 328 -9.44 26.14 0.94
C GLN A 328 -8.19 25.43 1.45
N TYR A 329 -7.21 26.22 1.87
CA TYR A 329 -6.04 25.65 2.54
C TYR A 329 -6.44 25.05 3.89
N THR A 330 -5.88 23.89 4.22
CA THR A 330 -6.15 23.18 5.50
C THR A 330 -5.86 24.05 6.72
N THR A 331 -4.84 24.90 6.64
CA THR A 331 -4.46 25.86 7.69
C THR A 331 -5.54 26.93 7.97
N SER A 332 -6.39 27.23 6.99
CA SER A 332 -7.47 28.22 7.10
C SER A 332 -8.84 27.60 7.40
N SER A 333 -8.93 26.26 7.39
CA SER A 333 -10.20 25.55 7.59
C SER A 333 -10.52 25.37 9.08
N THR A 334 -11.35 26.27 9.61
CA THR A 334 -11.83 26.16 11.00
C THR A 334 -12.67 24.92 11.24
N SER A 335 -13.37 24.42 10.23
CA SER A 335 -14.12 23.15 10.30
C SER A 335 -13.19 21.95 10.44
N LEU A 336 -12.10 21.93 9.69
CA LEU A 336 -11.08 20.89 9.82
C LEU A 336 -10.38 20.95 11.17
N GLN A 337 -9.96 22.13 11.61
CA GLN A 337 -9.32 22.33 12.91
C GLN A 337 -10.20 21.80 14.06
N LYS A 338 -11.52 22.04 13.99
CA LYS A 338 -12.48 21.47 14.95
C LYS A 338 -12.54 19.94 14.88
N LYS A 339 -12.62 19.37 13.67
CA LYS A 339 -12.64 17.91 13.46
C LYS A 339 -11.37 17.24 14.00
N LEU A 340 -10.21 17.89 13.80
CA LEU A 340 -8.90 17.40 14.28
C LEU A 340 -8.64 17.68 15.76
N GLY A 341 -9.51 18.45 16.44
CA GLY A 341 -9.30 18.84 17.83
C GLY A 341 -8.14 19.82 18.06
N VAL A 342 -7.69 20.53 17.01
CA VAL A 342 -6.59 21.50 17.03
C VAL A 342 -7.07 22.94 16.79
N ALA A 343 -8.36 23.19 16.95
CA ALA A 343 -8.89 24.55 16.83
C ALA A 343 -8.21 25.45 17.89
N PRO A 344 -7.62 26.60 17.51
CA PRO A 344 -7.07 27.50 18.48
C PRO A 344 -8.18 27.95 19.46
N GLU A 345 -7.90 27.95 20.75
CA GLU A 345 -8.76 28.61 21.71
C GLU A 345 -8.92 30.07 21.23
N ARG A 346 -10.15 30.50 20.98
CA ARG A 346 -10.40 31.91 20.66
C ARG A 346 -9.90 32.70 21.87
N PRO A 347 -8.98 33.68 21.67
CA PRO A 347 -8.70 34.61 22.73
C PRO A 347 -10.04 35.25 23.12
N ALA A 348 -10.34 35.24 24.40
CA ALA A 348 -11.53 35.84 24.95
C ALA A 348 -11.68 37.24 24.33
N SER A 349 -12.83 37.46 23.73
CA SER A 349 -13.28 38.65 23.01
C SER A 349 -12.50 39.92 23.35
N ALA A 350 -11.73 40.46 22.42
CA ALA A 350 -11.48 41.88 22.40
C ALA A 350 -12.84 42.54 22.13
N GLU A 351 -13.47 43.02 23.18
CA GLU A 351 -14.58 43.95 23.10
C GLU A 351 -14.14 45.09 22.17
N ARG A 352 -14.81 45.20 21.06
CA ARG A 352 -14.65 46.39 20.19
C ARG A 352 -15.12 47.59 21.02
N ALA A 353 -14.17 48.34 21.54
CA ALA A 353 -14.40 49.68 22.01
C ALA A 353 -14.82 50.50 20.78
N THR A 354 -16.12 50.66 20.60
CA THR A 354 -16.71 51.63 19.68
C THR A 354 -16.63 53.01 20.36
N THR A 355 -15.47 53.60 20.33
CA THR A 355 -15.37 55.05 20.53
C THR A 355 -15.74 55.74 19.20
N ARG A 356 -16.98 56.22 19.11
CA ARG A 356 -17.37 57.23 18.14
C ARG A 356 -16.53 58.47 18.40
N PRO A 357 -15.90 59.10 17.42
CA PRO A 357 -15.38 60.46 17.57
C PRO A 357 -16.55 61.42 17.68
N GLU A 358 -16.55 62.31 18.68
CA GLU A 358 -17.47 63.42 18.76
C GLU A 358 -17.25 64.40 17.61
N PRO A 359 -18.32 65.06 17.10
CA PRO A 359 -18.19 66.04 16.06
C PRO A 359 -17.57 67.35 16.64
N VAL A 360 -16.49 67.79 16.02
CA VAL A 360 -15.89 69.11 16.29
C VAL A 360 -16.83 70.18 15.76
N THR A 361 -17.43 70.93 16.65
CA THR A 361 -18.16 72.19 16.31
C THR A 361 -17.20 73.39 16.33
N SER A 362 -17.12 74.07 15.22
CA SER A 362 -17.02 75.52 15.08
C SER A 362 -17.14 75.95 13.66
#